data_614aeb3edd9c9add4f60cbae2cd9af3a
#
_entry.id   614aeb3edd9c9add4f60cbae2cd9af3a
#
_cell.length_a   1.000
_cell.length_b   1.000
_cell.length_c   1.000
_cell.angle_alpha   90.00
_cell.angle_beta   90.00
_cell.angle_gamma   90.00
#
_symmetry.space_group_name_H-M   'P 1'
#
loop_
_entity.id
_entity.type
_entity.pdbx_description
1 polymer ?
#
loop_
_entity_poly.entity_id
_entity_poly.type
_entity_poly.pdbx_seq_one_letter_code
_entity_poly.pdbx_strand_id
1 'polypeptide(L)'
;MLAIFIRDLRLSVRAGGGALIGVIFFLAVVATIPFGVGPDLNLLSRIGPAILWIGALLACLLGLDRLFQADREDGSLDLLVMESDRHMLALTILIKCLAHWTASVLPLAFTAPLLGLFMNMTPNAIGATTLTLLIGTPAIAFIGAAGAAVAVTLPRGGLLIS
;
A
#
# COMPACT_ATOMS: atom_id res chain seq x y z
N MET A 1 0.39 6.33 -21.78
CA MET A 1 0.46 6.68 -20.35
C MET A 1 -0.88 6.54 -19.64
N LEU A 2 -1.96 7.24 -20.03
CA LEU A 2 -3.28 7.06 -19.41
C LEU A 2 -3.82 5.63 -19.52
N ALA A 3 -3.61 4.97 -20.64
CA ALA A 3 -4.02 3.58 -20.84
C ALA A 3 -3.31 2.59 -19.89
N ILE A 4 -2.03 2.80 -19.62
CA ILE A 4 -1.26 2.01 -18.65
C ILE A 4 -1.82 2.23 -17.25
N PHE A 5 -2.05 3.48 -16.84
CA PHE A 5 -2.65 3.81 -15.55
C PHE A 5 -4.01 3.12 -15.35
N ILE A 6 -4.91 3.22 -16.34
CA ILE A 6 -6.24 2.60 -16.27
C ILE A 6 -6.14 1.07 -16.25
N ARG A 7 -5.22 0.48 -17.03
CA ARG A 7 -4.96 -0.96 -17.02
C ARG A 7 -4.53 -1.42 -15.62
N ASP A 8 -3.53 -0.77 -15.06
CA ASP A 8 -2.95 -1.15 -13.77
C ASP A 8 -3.95 -0.91 -12.62
N LEU A 9 -4.74 0.16 -12.69
CA LEU A 9 -5.83 0.41 -11.77
C LEU A 9 -6.88 -0.72 -11.82
N ARG A 10 -7.27 -1.14 -13.01
CA ARG A 10 -8.22 -2.27 -13.20
C ARG A 10 -7.63 -3.60 -12.73
N LEU A 11 -6.35 -3.85 -12.99
CA LEU A 11 -5.67 -5.05 -12.51
C LEU A 11 -5.61 -5.08 -10.99
N SER A 12 -5.26 -3.97 -10.33
CA SER A 12 -5.21 -3.87 -8.87
C SER A 12 -6.58 -4.13 -8.23
N VAL A 13 -7.68 -3.73 -8.88
CA VAL A 13 -9.04 -3.96 -8.38
C VAL A 13 -9.57 -5.35 -8.75
N ARG A 14 -9.26 -5.86 -9.97
CA ARG A 14 -9.80 -7.12 -10.49
C ARG A 14 -8.98 -8.37 -10.12
N ALA A 15 -7.67 -8.25 -10.00
CA ALA A 15 -6.76 -9.39 -9.78
C ALA A 15 -6.81 -9.94 -8.35
N GLY A 16 -8.02 -10.18 -7.83
CA GLY A 16 -8.21 -10.92 -6.57
C GLY A 16 -8.02 -10.09 -5.31
N GLY A 17 -8.38 -8.80 -5.34
CA GLY A 17 -8.60 -8.07 -4.09
C GLY A 17 -7.34 -7.58 -3.38
N GLY A 18 -6.24 -7.33 -4.08
CA GLY A 18 -5.03 -6.77 -3.44
C GLY A 18 -5.31 -5.49 -2.65
N ALA A 19 -6.13 -4.60 -3.23
CA ALA A 19 -6.61 -3.40 -2.55
C ALA A 19 -7.51 -3.73 -1.35
N LEU A 20 -8.44 -4.66 -1.53
CA LEU A 20 -9.38 -5.06 -0.48
C LEU A 20 -8.66 -5.79 0.67
N ILE A 21 -7.68 -6.64 0.36
CA ILE A 21 -6.87 -7.33 1.37
C ILE A 21 -6.12 -6.32 2.24
N GLY A 22 -5.53 -5.27 1.64
CA GLY A 22 -4.87 -4.19 2.38
C GLY A 22 -5.82 -3.46 3.33
N VAL A 23 -7.03 -3.11 2.85
CA VAL A 23 -8.05 -2.45 3.68
C VAL A 23 -8.53 -3.36 4.81
N ILE A 24 -8.84 -4.63 4.53
CA ILE A 24 -9.27 -5.60 5.55
C ILE A 24 -8.16 -5.80 6.59
N PHE A 25 -6.90 -5.94 6.14
CA PHE A 25 -5.76 -6.06 7.03
C PHE A 25 -5.61 -4.83 7.94
N PHE A 26 -5.70 -3.64 7.37
CA PHE A 26 -5.65 -2.38 8.12
C PHE A 26 -6.77 -2.31 9.17
N LEU A 27 -8.01 -2.61 8.77
CA LEU A 27 -9.14 -2.67 9.68
C LEU A 27 -8.91 -3.69 10.80
N ALA A 28 -8.44 -4.89 10.47
CA ALA A 28 -8.18 -5.95 11.45
C ALA A 28 -7.10 -5.55 12.46
N VAL A 29 -5.97 -4.99 12.00
CA VAL A 29 -4.89 -4.54 12.87
C VAL A 29 -5.37 -3.47 13.84
N VAL A 30 -6.02 -2.42 13.32
CA VAL A 30 -6.47 -1.30 14.16
C VAL A 30 -7.60 -1.74 15.10
N ALA A 31 -8.57 -2.54 14.60
CA ALA A 31 -9.67 -3.02 15.43
C ALA A 31 -9.24 -3.95 16.56
N THR A 32 -8.13 -4.66 16.43
CA THR A 32 -7.61 -5.56 17.47
C THR A 32 -7.04 -4.79 18.69
N ILE A 33 -6.54 -3.57 18.49
CA ILE A 33 -5.84 -2.81 19.53
C ILE A 33 -6.71 -2.53 20.77
N PRO A 34 -7.97 -2.05 20.65
CA PRO A 34 -8.83 -1.82 21.83
C PRO A 34 -9.09 -3.08 22.64
N PHE A 35 -9.14 -4.25 22.01
CA PHE A 35 -9.30 -5.52 22.72
C PHE A 35 -8.04 -5.92 23.51
N GLY A 36 -6.85 -5.56 23.00
CA GLY A 36 -5.58 -5.84 23.68
C GLY A 36 -5.24 -4.83 24.78
N VAL A 37 -5.58 -3.56 24.57
CA VAL A 37 -5.29 -2.46 25.50
C VAL A 37 -6.34 -2.34 26.59
N GLY A 38 -7.57 -2.80 26.31
CA GLY A 38 -8.71 -2.63 27.21
C GLY A 38 -9.44 -1.29 27.03
N PRO A 39 -10.46 -0.99 27.89
CA PRO A 39 -11.38 0.13 27.70
C PRO A 39 -10.83 1.50 28.12
N ASP A 40 -9.52 1.70 28.14
CA ASP A 40 -8.91 2.99 28.46
C ASP A 40 -8.98 3.93 27.24
N LEU A 41 -10.05 4.72 27.17
CA LEU A 41 -10.30 5.66 26.08
C LEU A 41 -9.23 6.76 26.00
N ASN A 42 -8.60 7.15 27.12
CA ASN A 42 -7.54 8.15 27.10
C ASN A 42 -6.26 7.59 26.47
N LEU A 43 -5.91 6.37 26.82
CA LEU A 43 -4.77 5.68 26.20
C LEU A 43 -5.02 5.45 24.71
N LEU A 44 -6.20 4.95 24.34
CA LEU A 44 -6.57 4.71 22.93
C LEU A 44 -6.47 5.99 22.09
N SER A 45 -6.98 7.12 22.61
CA SER A 45 -6.90 8.39 21.86
C SER A 45 -5.48 8.89 21.69
N ARG A 46 -4.58 8.61 22.64
CA ARG A 46 -3.16 9.01 22.57
C ARG A 46 -2.35 8.17 21.59
N ILE A 47 -2.57 6.84 21.57
CA ILE A 47 -1.83 5.93 20.69
C ILE A 47 -2.47 5.80 19.31
N GLY A 48 -3.73 6.23 19.14
CA GLY A 48 -4.50 6.10 17.91
C GLY A 48 -3.75 6.54 16.64
N PRO A 49 -3.17 7.74 16.59
CA PRO A 49 -2.41 8.19 15.41
C PRO A 49 -1.27 7.26 15.05
N ALA A 50 -0.50 6.78 16.04
CA ALA A 50 0.61 5.87 15.80
C ALA A 50 0.12 4.51 15.29
N ILE A 51 -0.96 3.98 15.84
CA ILE A 51 -1.56 2.71 15.41
C ILE A 51 -2.10 2.80 13.98
N LEU A 52 -2.76 3.90 13.63
CA LEU A 52 -3.23 4.14 12.25
C LEU A 52 -2.05 4.20 11.28
N TRP A 53 -0.95 4.86 11.63
CA TRP A 53 0.26 4.90 10.81
C TRP A 53 0.92 3.53 10.65
N ILE A 54 1.07 2.77 11.73
CA ILE A 54 1.65 1.41 11.69
C ILE A 54 0.77 0.49 10.85
N GLY A 55 -0.53 0.51 11.06
CA GLY A 55 -1.48 -0.29 10.29
C GLY A 55 -1.46 0.04 8.80
N ALA A 56 -1.44 1.34 8.46
CA ALA A 56 -1.36 1.79 7.08
C ALA A 56 -0.02 1.41 6.42
N LEU A 57 1.10 1.53 7.14
CA LEU A 57 2.42 1.12 6.67
C LEU A 57 2.44 -0.38 6.33
N LEU A 58 1.98 -1.22 7.25
CA LEU A 58 1.94 -2.67 7.06
C LEU A 58 1.01 -3.06 5.91
N ALA A 59 -0.16 -2.44 5.81
CA ALA A 59 -1.10 -2.68 4.73
C ALA A 59 -0.53 -2.25 3.36
N CYS A 60 0.19 -1.12 3.31
CA CYS A 60 0.88 -0.65 2.12
C CYS A 60 1.95 -1.65 1.66
N LEU A 61 2.79 -2.12 2.58
CA LEU A 61 3.86 -3.09 2.29
C LEU A 61 3.28 -4.43 1.78
N LEU A 62 2.17 -4.89 2.35
CA LEU A 62 1.51 -6.12 1.91
C LEU A 62 1.05 -6.08 0.45
N GLY A 63 0.69 -4.89 -0.05
CA GLY A 63 0.28 -4.70 -1.45
C GLY A 63 1.43 -4.61 -2.45
N LEU A 64 2.62 -4.19 -1.98
CA LEU A 64 3.77 -3.90 -2.85
C LEU A 64 4.38 -5.14 -3.52
N ASP A 65 4.32 -6.30 -2.87
CA ASP A 65 4.82 -7.56 -3.44
C ASP A 65 4.15 -7.90 -4.78
N ARG A 66 2.94 -7.43 -5.00
CA ARG A 66 2.16 -7.71 -6.20
C ARG A 66 2.37 -6.68 -7.32
N LEU A 67 3.03 -5.55 -7.02
CA LEU A 67 3.16 -4.42 -7.96
C LEU A 67 3.82 -4.82 -9.27
N PHE A 68 4.90 -5.61 -9.20
CA PHE A 68 5.66 -6.07 -10.37
C PHE A 68 5.46 -7.57 -10.69
N GLN A 69 4.74 -8.29 -9.84
CA GLN A 69 4.58 -9.74 -10.01
C GLN A 69 3.80 -10.08 -11.27
N ALA A 70 2.71 -9.36 -11.55
CA ALA A 70 1.92 -9.55 -12.74
C ALA A 70 2.73 -9.29 -14.03
N ASP A 71 3.54 -8.22 -14.05
CA ASP A 71 4.36 -7.88 -15.19
C ASP A 71 5.53 -8.85 -15.39
N ARG A 72 5.98 -9.51 -14.33
CA ARG A 72 6.98 -10.59 -14.44
C ARG A 72 6.36 -11.87 -14.98
N GLU A 73 5.16 -12.22 -14.51
CA GLU A 73 4.46 -13.44 -14.93
C GLU A 73 4.03 -13.41 -16.40
N ASP A 74 3.65 -12.22 -16.92
CA ASP A 74 3.28 -12.04 -18.34
C ASP A 74 4.46 -11.66 -19.26
N GLY A 75 5.69 -11.53 -18.71
CA GLY A 75 6.90 -11.18 -19.44
C GLY A 75 6.98 -9.71 -19.89
N SER A 76 6.01 -8.87 -19.54
CA SER A 76 6.00 -7.45 -19.94
C SER A 76 7.10 -6.64 -19.24
N LEU A 77 7.58 -7.10 -18.10
CA LEU A 77 8.69 -6.45 -17.40
C LEU A 77 9.98 -6.48 -18.21
N ASP A 78 10.31 -7.62 -18.82
CA ASP A 78 11.52 -7.78 -19.64
C ASP A 78 11.43 -6.91 -20.91
N LEU A 79 10.26 -6.86 -21.56
CA LEU A 79 10.03 -5.99 -22.70
C LEU A 79 10.16 -4.51 -22.34
N LEU A 80 9.64 -4.09 -21.19
CA LEU A 80 9.77 -2.72 -20.69
C LEU A 80 11.23 -2.32 -20.46
N VAL A 81 12.05 -3.23 -19.95
CA VAL A 81 13.47 -2.96 -19.68
C VAL A 81 14.28 -2.95 -20.98
N MET A 82 13.96 -3.82 -21.94
CA MET A 82 14.72 -3.93 -23.18
C MET A 82 14.38 -2.86 -24.23
N GLU A 83 13.12 -2.42 -24.28
CA GLU A 83 12.59 -1.59 -25.36
C GLU A 83 12.46 -0.10 -24.96
N SER A 84 12.47 0.22 -23.66
CA SER A 84 12.25 1.57 -23.16
C SER A 84 13.54 2.36 -22.99
N ASP A 85 13.57 3.58 -23.51
CA ASP A 85 14.55 4.58 -23.12
C ASP A 85 14.43 4.84 -21.59
N ARG A 86 15.56 5.20 -20.95
CA ARG A 86 15.63 5.41 -19.49
C ARG A 86 14.52 6.33 -18.96
N HIS A 87 14.16 7.39 -19.70
CA HIS A 87 13.10 8.32 -19.30
C HIS A 87 11.71 7.69 -19.41
N MET A 88 11.46 6.88 -20.45
CA MET A 88 10.19 6.17 -20.62
C MET A 88 10.00 5.09 -19.55
N LEU A 89 11.07 4.37 -19.18
CA LEU A 89 11.05 3.40 -18.11
C LEU A 89 10.72 4.06 -16.77
N ALA A 90 11.39 5.17 -16.44
CA ALA A 90 11.13 5.92 -15.20
C ALA A 90 9.68 6.42 -15.12
N LEU A 91 9.13 6.97 -16.22
CA LEU A 91 7.74 7.41 -16.29
C LEU A 91 6.75 6.24 -16.13
N THR A 92 7.04 5.10 -16.73
CA THR A 92 6.20 3.90 -16.60
C THR A 92 6.16 3.41 -15.15
N ILE A 93 7.31 3.33 -14.47
CA ILE A 93 7.40 2.95 -13.06
C ILE A 93 6.63 3.95 -12.18
N LEU A 94 6.79 5.25 -12.43
CA LEU A 94 6.06 6.30 -11.71
C LEU A 94 4.54 6.13 -11.85
N ILE A 95 4.05 5.90 -13.06
CA ILE A 95 2.63 5.68 -13.33
C ILE A 95 2.12 4.43 -12.62
N LYS A 96 2.88 3.34 -12.63
CA LYS A 96 2.54 2.10 -11.91
C LYS A 96 2.45 2.32 -10.40
N CYS A 97 3.42 3.03 -9.82
CA CYS A 97 3.39 3.37 -8.39
C CYS A 97 2.19 4.24 -8.04
N LEU A 98 1.85 5.23 -8.87
CA LEU A 98 0.67 6.07 -8.67
C LEU A 98 -0.64 5.27 -8.82
N ALA A 99 -0.73 4.38 -9.80
CA ALA A 99 -1.89 3.51 -9.97
C ALA A 99 -2.06 2.57 -8.77
N HIS A 100 -0.98 1.98 -8.26
CA HIS A 100 -0.99 1.16 -7.07
C HIS A 100 -1.39 1.96 -5.82
N TRP A 101 -0.81 3.16 -5.64
CA TRP A 101 -1.16 4.02 -4.52
C TRP A 101 -2.65 4.39 -4.54
N THR A 102 -3.18 4.81 -5.69
CA THR A 102 -4.60 5.17 -5.82
C THR A 102 -5.54 3.98 -5.63
N ALA A 103 -5.17 2.78 -6.08
CA ALA A 103 -6.00 1.60 -5.97
C ALA A 103 -5.98 0.98 -4.57
N SER A 104 -4.81 0.91 -3.93
CA SER A 104 -4.59 0.10 -2.74
C SER A 104 -4.41 0.94 -1.47
N VAL A 105 -3.74 2.08 -1.56
CA VAL A 105 -3.36 2.87 -0.39
C VAL A 105 -4.33 4.03 -0.12
N LEU A 106 -4.81 4.68 -1.16
CA LEU A 106 -5.78 5.77 -1.01
C LEU A 106 -7.04 5.33 -0.23
N PRO A 107 -7.64 4.14 -0.45
CA PRO A 107 -8.76 3.67 0.35
C PRO A 107 -8.46 3.55 1.85
N LEU A 108 -7.20 3.26 2.25
CA LEU A 108 -6.79 3.22 3.66
C LEU A 108 -6.93 4.58 4.32
N ALA A 109 -6.50 5.64 3.61
CA ALA A 109 -6.63 7.01 4.11
C ALA A 109 -8.09 7.44 4.28
N PHE A 110 -9.01 6.93 3.44
CA PHE A 110 -10.44 7.18 3.58
C PHE A 110 -11.08 6.40 4.73
N THR A 111 -10.55 5.24 5.10
CA THR A 111 -11.02 4.46 6.25
C THR A 111 -10.42 4.95 7.58
N ALA A 112 -9.30 5.66 7.54
CA ALA A 112 -8.61 6.17 8.73
C ALA A 112 -9.49 7.06 9.65
N PRO A 113 -10.34 7.98 9.16
CA PRO A 113 -11.22 8.76 10.02
C PRO A 113 -12.21 7.89 10.81
N LEU A 114 -12.77 6.85 10.19
CA LEU A 114 -13.69 5.92 10.86
C LEU A 114 -12.96 5.17 11.99
N LEU A 115 -11.75 4.70 11.73
CA LEU A 115 -10.93 4.04 12.74
C LEU A 115 -10.44 5.00 13.83
N GLY A 116 -10.18 6.26 13.47
CA GLY A 116 -9.86 7.30 14.44
C GLY A 116 -11.01 7.56 15.44
N LEU A 117 -12.26 7.56 14.96
CA LEU A 117 -13.44 7.60 15.82
C LEU A 117 -13.52 6.37 16.73
N PHE A 118 -13.26 5.19 16.19
CA PHE A 118 -13.23 3.94 16.95
C PHE A 118 -12.17 3.93 18.04
N MET A 119 -11.03 4.60 17.80
CA MET A 119 -9.96 4.81 18.79
C MET A 119 -10.21 6.00 19.74
N ASN A 120 -11.41 6.58 19.72
CA ASN A 120 -11.78 7.75 20.54
C ASN A 120 -10.85 8.96 20.36
N MET A 121 -10.32 9.14 19.14
CA MET A 121 -9.45 10.29 18.82
C MET A 121 -10.27 11.58 18.72
N THR A 122 -9.63 12.72 19.08
CA THR A 122 -10.25 14.03 18.85
C THR A 122 -10.36 14.35 17.36
N PRO A 123 -11.37 15.15 16.93
CA PRO A 123 -11.53 15.50 15.50
C PRO A 123 -10.28 16.12 14.89
N ASN A 124 -9.56 16.95 15.63
CA ASN A 124 -8.30 17.55 15.17
C ASN A 124 -7.21 16.50 14.94
N ALA A 125 -7.09 15.52 15.84
CA ALA A 125 -6.13 14.43 15.70
C ALA A 125 -6.48 13.52 14.50
N ILE A 126 -7.78 13.24 14.29
CA ILE A 126 -8.28 12.48 13.15
C ILE A 126 -7.91 13.20 11.84
N GLY A 127 -8.24 14.50 11.75
CA GLY A 127 -7.92 15.30 10.57
C GLY A 127 -6.43 15.37 10.26
N ALA A 128 -5.61 15.64 11.29
CA ALA A 128 -4.15 15.68 11.16
C ALA A 128 -3.57 14.32 10.71
N THR A 129 -4.03 13.22 11.34
CA THR A 129 -3.56 11.87 10.98
C THR A 129 -3.96 11.49 9.57
N THR A 130 -5.20 11.76 9.16
CA THR A 130 -5.67 11.47 7.80
C THR A 130 -4.89 12.28 6.76
N LEU A 131 -4.65 13.56 7.03
CA LEU A 131 -3.90 14.43 6.13
C LEU A 131 -2.44 13.99 6.01
N THR A 132 -1.80 13.64 7.13
CA THR A 132 -0.42 13.13 7.10
C THR A 132 -0.34 11.77 6.42
N LEU A 133 -1.32 10.89 6.55
CA LEU A 133 -1.43 9.63 5.81
C LEU A 133 -1.53 9.90 4.30
N LEU A 134 -2.38 10.82 3.86
CA LEU A 134 -2.53 11.17 2.44
C LEU A 134 -1.23 11.69 1.83
N ILE A 135 -0.46 12.49 2.57
CA ILE A 135 0.80 13.06 2.09
C ILE A 135 1.96 12.07 2.21
N GLY A 136 2.00 11.29 3.27
CA GLY A 136 3.13 10.39 3.57
C GLY A 136 3.07 9.05 2.86
N THR A 137 1.88 8.51 2.61
CA THR A 137 1.74 7.19 1.99
C THR A 137 2.23 7.11 0.54
N PRO A 138 2.16 8.16 -0.31
CA PRO A 138 2.82 8.13 -1.61
C PRO A 138 4.34 7.88 -1.48
N ALA A 139 5.00 8.55 -0.54
CA ALA A 139 6.44 8.35 -0.33
C ALA A 139 6.76 6.90 0.07
N ILE A 140 5.97 6.30 0.97
CA ILE A 140 6.08 4.89 1.35
C ILE A 140 5.88 3.98 0.13
N ALA A 141 4.89 4.27 -0.71
CA ALA A 141 4.62 3.49 -1.92
C ALA A 141 5.80 3.53 -2.90
N PHE A 142 6.45 4.70 -3.10
CA PHE A 142 7.63 4.81 -3.96
C PHE A 142 8.85 4.09 -3.40
N ILE A 143 9.14 4.26 -2.10
CA ILE A 143 10.26 3.56 -1.44
C ILE A 143 10.02 2.04 -1.48
N GLY A 144 8.81 1.61 -1.18
CA GLY A 144 8.43 0.21 -1.21
C GLY A 144 8.48 -0.39 -2.62
N ALA A 145 8.11 0.38 -3.66
CA ALA A 145 8.24 -0.04 -5.04
C ALA A 145 9.70 -0.30 -5.45
N ALA A 146 10.65 0.51 -4.96
CA ALA A 146 12.07 0.25 -5.16
C ALA A 146 12.49 -1.08 -4.51
N GLY A 147 12.03 -1.37 -3.29
CA GLY A 147 12.24 -2.66 -2.63
C GLY A 147 11.60 -3.84 -3.38
N ALA A 148 10.37 -3.67 -3.85
CA ALA A 148 9.66 -4.68 -4.63
C ALA A 148 10.36 -4.97 -5.97
N ALA A 149 10.90 -3.95 -6.65
CA ALA A 149 11.68 -4.12 -7.87
C ALA A 149 12.93 -4.98 -7.64
N VAL A 150 13.64 -4.76 -6.53
CA VAL A 150 14.79 -5.60 -6.14
C VAL A 150 14.33 -7.02 -5.81
N ALA A 151 13.25 -7.18 -5.06
CA ALA A 151 12.74 -8.49 -4.68
C ALA A 151 12.28 -9.35 -5.87
N VAL A 152 11.73 -8.71 -6.92
CA VAL A 152 11.32 -9.39 -8.15
C VAL A 152 12.49 -9.97 -8.93
N THR A 153 13.67 -9.35 -8.88
CA THR A 153 14.87 -9.85 -9.57
C THR A 153 15.51 -11.05 -8.88
N LEU A 154 15.21 -11.27 -7.60
CA LEU A 154 15.76 -12.40 -6.86
C LEU A 154 15.00 -13.71 -7.21
N PRO A 155 15.71 -14.80 -7.54
CA PRO A 155 15.08 -16.08 -7.84
C PRO A 155 14.39 -16.62 -6.59
N ARG A 156 13.05 -16.65 -6.63
CA ARG A 156 12.25 -17.30 -5.57
C ARG A 156 12.41 -18.81 -5.72
N GLY A 157 13.19 -19.43 -4.84
CA GLY A 157 13.16 -20.88 -4.65
C GLY A 157 14.19 -21.72 -5.40
N GLY A 158 15.22 -21.13 -6.00
CA GLY A 158 16.30 -21.92 -6.64
C GLY A 158 17.22 -22.67 -5.68
N LEU A 159 17.10 -22.47 -4.38
CA LEU A 159 17.99 -23.12 -3.37
C LEU A 159 17.42 -24.41 -2.75
N LEU A 160 16.21 -24.85 -3.15
CA LEU A 160 15.60 -26.07 -2.59
C LEU A 160 15.56 -27.25 -3.57
N ILE A 161 16.14 -27.13 -4.76
CA ILE A 161 16.24 -28.23 -5.74
C ILE A 161 17.70 -28.32 -6.22
N SER A 162 18.54 -28.79 -5.33
CA SER A 162 19.85 -29.39 -5.68
C SER A 162 20.13 -30.52 -4.71
#